data_c2410e023186aa5d63a7523c919d701f
#
_entry.id   c2410e023186aa5d63a7523c919d701f
#
_cell.length_a   1.000
_cell.length_b   1.000
_cell.length_c   1.000
_cell.angle_alpha   90.00
_cell.angle_beta   90.00
_cell.angle_gamma   90.00
#
_symmetry.space_group_name_H-M   'P 1'
#
loop_
_entity.id
_entity.type
_entity.pdbx_description
1 polymer ?
#
loop_
_entity_poly.entity_id
_entity_poly.type
_entity_poly.pdbx_seq_one_letter_code
_entity_poly.pdbx_strand_id
1 'polypeptide(L)'
;MARDCPTVPGQLSLAELVQEHILKTGRRCFLVSQNGRLEGLVTLHQVKAIPKARWEDSFVAQAMTPLDQLHAVAPKTPILEVLAVLERGDVNQVPVTQDGRLLGMITRDHLLRVLYAQIELGTQRASPGSP
;
A
#
# COMPACT_ATOMS: atom_id res chain seq x y z
N MET A 1 2.33 -10.73 -6.25
CA MET A 1 2.00 -9.50 -5.52
C MET A 1 1.59 -8.41 -6.50
N ALA A 2 0.57 -7.69 -6.16
CA ALA A 2 0.13 -6.57 -6.98
C ALA A 2 0.98 -5.33 -6.69
N ARG A 3 1.22 -4.52 -7.73
CA ARG A 3 1.97 -3.27 -7.58
C ARG A 3 1.12 -2.11 -8.09
N ASP A 4 -0.03 -1.94 -7.45
CA ASP A 4 -0.97 -0.91 -7.87
C ASP A 4 -0.63 0.46 -7.32
N CYS A 5 0.33 0.55 -6.41
CA CYS A 5 0.74 1.79 -5.79
C CYS A 5 2.17 2.15 -6.21
N PRO A 6 2.34 3.07 -7.15
CA PRO A 6 3.68 3.54 -7.51
C PRO A 6 4.29 4.36 -6.39
N THR A 7 5.59 4.55 -6.45
CA THR A 7 6.35 5.26 -5.41
C THR A 7 6.52 6.73 -5.77
N VAL A 8 6.32 7.60 -4.78
CA VAL A 8 6.56 9.04 -4.94
C VAL A 8 7.41 9.54 -3.77
N PRO A 9 8.16 10.64 -3.95
CA PRO A 9 8.92 11.21 -2.82
C PRO A 9 8.01 11.95 -1.85
N GLY A 10 8.38 11.91 -0.57
CA GLY A 10 7.60 12.57 0.48
C GLY A 10 7.60 14.09 0.40
N GLN A 11 8.57 14.67 -0.30
CA GLN A 11 8.69 16.11 -0.45
C GLN A 11 7.86 16.67 -1.60
N LEU A 12 7.21 15.79 -2.35
CA LEU A 12 6.28 16.22 -3.40
C LEU A 12 5.09 16.95 -2.77
N SER A 13 4.68 18.08 -3.36
CA SER A 13 3.49 18.76 -2.86
C SER A 13 2.23 17.97 -3.21
N LEU A 14 1.17 18.15 -2.44
CA LEU A 14 -0.09 17.50 -2.75
C LEU A 14 -0.64 18.00 -4.09
N ALA A 15 -0.42 19.28 -4.42
CA ALA A 15 -0.83 19.80 -5.71
C ALA A 15 -0.15 19.07 -6.87
N GLU A 16 1.15 18.81 -6.76
CA GLU A 16 1.87 18.05 -7.77
C GLU A 16 1.42 16.60 -7.82
N LEU A 17 1.18 15.99 -6.67
CA LEU A 17 0.66 14.63 -6.62
C LEU A 17 -0.65 14.53 -7.38
N VAL A 18 -1.57 15.46 -7.15
CA VAL A 18 -2.87 15.46 -7.82
C VAL A 18 -2.70 15.66 -9.32
N GLN A 19 -1.96 16.68 -9.73
CA GLN A 19 -1.85 17.05 -11.15
C GLN A 19 -1.03 16.05 -11.96
N GLU A 20 0.12 15.63 -11.42
CA GLU A 20 1.08 14.83 -12.18
C GLU A 20 0.90 13.32 -12.00
N HIS A 21 0.23 12.89 -10.94
CA HIS A 21 0.13 11.47 -10.64
C HIS A 21 -1.32 10.99 -10.62
N ILE A 22 -2.17 11.59 -9.79
CA ILE A 22 -3.55 11.10 -9.69
C ILE A 22 -4.33 11.32 -10.98
N LEU A 23 -4.36 12.56 -11.48
CA LEU A 23 -5.16 12.90 -12.65
C LEU A 23 -4.59 12.31 -13.94
N LYS A 24 -3.27 12.19 -14.06
CA LYS A 24 -2.67 11.65 -15.27
C LYS A 24 -2.72 10.14 -15.36
N THR A 25 -2.68 9.43 -14.24
CA THR A 25 -2.61 7.97 -14.24
C THR A 25 -3.88 7.29 -13.79
N GLY A 26 -4.77 8.02 -13.11
CA GLY A 26 -5.96 7.43 -12.52
C GLY A 26 -5.69 6.59 -11.28
N ARG A 27 -4.46 6.54 -10.82
CA ARG A 27 -4.11 5.77 -9.63
C ARG A 27 -4.53 6.51 -8.38
N ARG A 28 -4.90 5.77 -7.36
CA ARG A 28 -5.47 6.34 -6.13
C ARG A 28 -4.63 6.02 -4.90
N CYS A 29 -3.51 5.33 -5.07
CA CYS A 29 -2.67 4.87 -3.99
C CYS A 29 -1.22 5.07 -4.39
N PHE A 30 -0.41 5.63 -3.48
CA PHE A 30 1.00 5.88 -3.73
C PHE A 30 1.81 5.52 -2.51
N LEU A 31 2.92 4.83 -2.74
CA LEU A 31 3.90 4.58 -1.69
C LEU A 31 4.80 5.78 -1.59
N VAL A 32 5.12 6.18 -0.37
CA VAL A 32 5.98 7.32 -0.13
C VAL A 32 7.34 6.80 0.30
N SER A 33 8.38 7.17 -0.43
CA SER A 33 9.73 6.74 -0.10
C SER A 33 10.70 7.92 -0.09
N GLN A 34 11.80 7.72 0.63
CA GLN A 34 12.87 8.69 0.72
C GLN A 34 14.19 7.90 0.73
N ASN A 35 15.08 8.23 -0.22
CA ASN A 35 16.37 7.56 -0.33
C ASN A 35 16.25 6.03 -0.41
N GLY A 36 15.26 5.55 -1.14
CA GLY A 36 15.03 4.12 -1.32
C GLY A 36 14.36 3.42 -0.14
N ARG A 37 13.97 4.15 0.88
CA ARG A 37 13.30 3.59 2.06
C ARG A 37 11.83 3.95 2.07
N LEU A 38 10.99 2.98 2.36
CA LEU A 38 9.56 3.20 2.47
C LEU A 38 9.27 4.03 3.72
N GLU A 39 8.57 5.15 3.53
CA GLU A 39 8.18 6.03 4.63
C GLU A 39 6.71 5.88 5.00
N GLY A 40 5.86 5.58 4.05
CA GLY A 40 4.44 5.46 4.31
C GLY A 40 3.62 5.26 3.05
N LEU A 41 2.33 5.48 3.19
CA LEU A 41 1.36 5.30 2.11
C LEU A 41 0.42 6.49 2.07
N VAL A 42 0.15 7.03 0.88
CA VAL A 42 -0.83 8.09 0.70
C VAL A 42 -1.89 7.64 -0.30
N THR A 43 -3.15 7.92 0.00
CA THR A 43 -4.28 7.57 -0.85
C THR A 43 -5.07 8.81 -1.22
N LEU A 44 -5.89 8.69 -2.25
CA LEU A 44 -6.80 9.76 -2.64
C LEU A 44 -7.69 10.19 -1.46
N HIS A 45 -8.11 9.23 -0.63
CA HIS A 45 -8.93 9.54 0.53
C HIS A 45 -8.24 10.53 1.48
N GLN A 46 -6.95 10.34 1.73
CA GLN A 46 -6.18 11.23 2.60
C GLN A 46 -5.98 12.61 1.96
N VAL A 47 -5.77 12.64 0.65
CA VAL A 47 -5.62 13.90 -0.07
C VAL A 47 -6.91 14.72 0.00
N LYS A 48 -8.05 14.05 -0.15
CA LYS A 48 -9.36 14.72 -0.09
C LYS A 48 -9.65 15.29 1.29
N ALA A 49 -9.06 14.74 2.33
CA ALA A 49 -9.25 15.23 3.69
C ALA A 49 -8.56 16.58 3.92
N ILE A 50 -7.61 16.95 3.07
CA ILE A 50 -6.91 18.24 3.18
C ILE A 50 -7.57 19.25 2.26
N PRO A 51 -7.92 20.45 2.76
CA PRO A 51 -8.55 21.47 1.91
C PRO A 51 -7.72 21.78 0.67
N LYS A 52 -8.40 21.90 -0.46
CA LYS A 52 -7.73 22.11 -1.73
C LYS A 52 -6.83 23.34 -1.72
N ALA A 53 -7.22 24.37 -1.01
CA ALA A 53 -6.45 25.61 -0.92
C ALA A 53 -5.07 25.41 -0.26
N ARG A 54 -4.88 24.29 0.45
CA ARG A 54 -3.63 23.99 1.13
C ARG A 54 -2.75 23.00 0.39
N TRP A 55 -3.18 22.51 -0.77
CA TRP A 55 -2.42 21.48 -1.49
C TRP A 55 -1.04 21.95 -1.94
N GLU A 56 -0.92 23.23 -2.31
CA GLU A 56 0.35 23.77 -2.75
C GLU A 56 1.37 23.89 -1.60
N ASP A 57 0.88 24.07 -0.40
CA ASP A 57 1.71 24.27 0.78
C ASP A 57 1.85 23.02 1.64
N SER A 58 1.24 21.92 1.22
CA SER A 58 1.28 20.66 1.97
C SER A 58 2.07 19.62 1.19
N PHE A 59 2.87 18.85 1.91
CA PHE A 59 3.67 17.79 1.29
C PHE A 59 3.00 16.43 1.46
N VAL A 60 3.33 15.52 0.54
CA VAL A 60 2.85 14.14 0.59
C VAL A 60 3.18 13.50 1.95
N ALA A 61 4.37 13.76 2.47
CA ALA A 61 4.79 13.22 3.76
C ALA A 61 3.88 13.65 4.91
N GLN A 62 3.22 14.80 4.78
CA GLN A 62 2.31 15.28 5.83
C GLN A 62 0.94 14.61 5.77
N ALA A 63 0.54 14.14 4.60
CA ALA A 63 -0.76 13.51 4.41
C ALA A 63 -0.71 11.98 4.51
N MET A 64 0.44 11.38 4.34
CA MET A 64 0.59 9.93 4.31
C MET A 64 0.29 9.28 5.66
N THR A 65 -0.03 8.00 5.62
CA THR A 65 -0.01 7.16 6.81
C THR A 65 1.42 6.68 6.99
N PRO A 66 2.08 7.02 8.10
CA PRO A 66 3.48 6.62 8.32
C PRO A 66 3.65 5.10 8.35
N LEU A 67 4.85 4.65 8.02
CA LEU A 67 5.15 3.22 7.94
C LEU A 67 4.86 2.49 9.25
N ASP A 68 5.15 3.10 10.39
CA ASP A 68 4.91 2.49 11.69
C ASP A 68 3.42 2.31 12.01
N GLN A 69 2.55 2.99 11.28
CA GLN A 69 1.11 2.84 11.38
C GLN A 69 0.55 1.94 10.29
N LEU A 70 1.37 1.54 9.32
CA LEU A 70 0.99 0.57 8.32
C LEU A 70 1.30 -0.83 8.86
N HIS A 71 0.37 -1.73 8.65
CA HIS A 71 0.56 -3.11 9.09
C HIS A 71 1.26 -3.89 7.99
N ALA A 72 2.56 -3.63 7.81
CA ALA A 72 3.36 -4.34 6.81
C ALA A 72 3.54 -5.81 7.22
N VAL A 73 3.64 -6.69 6.23
CA VAL A 73 3.88 -8.11 6.45
C VAL A 73 5.17 -8.53 5.76
N ALA A 74 5.71 -9.67 6.18
CA ALA A 74 6.90 -10.26 5.58
C ALA A 74 6.51 -11.20 4.44
N PRO A 75 7.44 -11.53 3.52
CA PRO A 75 7.13 -12.45 2.42
C PRO A 75 6.61 -13.81 2.86
N LYS A 76 7.02 -14.26 4.05
CA LYS A 76 6.62 -15.58 4.56
C LYS A 76 5.47 -15.53 5.55
N THR A 77 4.84 -14.38 5.72
CA THR A 77 3.69 -14.27 6.61
C THR A 77 2.55 -15.15 6.08
N PRO A 78 1.96 -16.00 6.92
CA PRO A 78 0.88 -16.88 6.48
C PRO A 78 -0.32 -16.09 5.95
N ILE A 79 -1.00 -16.66 4.96
CA ILE A 79 -2.13 -16.01 4.31
C ILE A 79 -3.22 -15.59 5.30
N LEU A 80 -3.56 -16.47 6.25
CA LEU A 80 -4.60 -16.14 7.22
C LEU A 80 -4.19 -15.00 8.14
N GLU A 81 -2.91 -14.88 8.42
CA GLU A 81 -2.40 -13.79 9.23
C GLU A 81 -2.45 -12.47 8.44
N VAL A 82 -2.12 -12.51 7.15
CA VAL A 82 -2.25 -11.33 6.28
C VAL A 82 -3.70 -10.89 6.23
N LEU A 83 -4.62 -11.83 6.08
CA LEU A 83 -6.05 -11.52 6.05
C LEU A 83 -6.49 -10.87 7.36
N ALA A 84 -5.99 -11.36 8.49
CA ALA A 84 -6.30 -10.78 9.80
C ALA A 84 -5.80 -9.34 9.91
N VAL A 85 -4.63 -9.05 9.35
CA VAL A 85 -4.07 -7.70 9.33
C VAL A 85 -4.98 -6.77 8.52
N LEU A 86 -5.43 -7.23 7.35
CA LEU A 86 -6.34 -6.45 6.51
C LEU A 86 -7.65 -6.16 7.23
N GLU A 87 -8.20 -7.16 7.92
CA GLU A 87 -9.46 -7.02 8.64
C GLU A 87 -9.35 -6.06 9.82
N ARG A 88 -8.29 -6.18 10.61
CA ARG A 88 -8.11 -5.32 11.78
C ARG A 88 -7.85 -3.88 11.39
N GLY A 89 -7.13 -3.66 10.28
CA GLY A 89 -6.82 -2.32 9.82
C GLY A 89 -7.90 -1.68 8.98
N ASP A 90 -8.94 -2.45 8.63
CA ASP A 90 -10.00 -2.00 7.72
C ASP A 90 -9.40 -1.40 6.45
N VAL A 91 -8.41 -2.08 5.90
CA VAL A 91 -7.72 -1.65 4.68
C VAL A 91 -7.86 -2.73 3.62
N ASN A 92 -7.66 -2.33 2.36
CA ASN A 92 -7.81 -3.25 1.24
C ASN A 92 -6.48 -3.72 0.68
N GLN A 93 -5.38 -3.24 1.23
CA GLN A 93 -4.05 -3.62 0.78
C GLN A 93 -3.06 -3.45 1.91
N VAL A 94 -1.98 -4.21 1.82
CA VAL A 94 -0.93 -4.18 2.83
C VAL A 94 0.43 -4.30 2.14
N PRO A 95 1.44 -3.54 2.57
CA PRO A 95 2.77 -3.67 1.99
C PRO A 95 3.48 -4.92 2.47
N VAL A 96 4.26 -5.53 1.58
CA VAL A 96 5.14 -6.63 1.91
C VAL A 96 6.55 -6.07 1.95
N THR A 97 7.19 -6.18 3.10
CA THR A 97 8.53 -5.63 3.29
C THR A 97 9.49 -6.70 3.80
N GLN A 98 10.77 -6.49 3.53
CA GLN A 98 11.83 -7.31 4.07
C GLN A 98 13.02 -6.40 4.33
N ASP A 99 13.50 -6.40 5.57
CA ASP A 99 14.64 -5.59 5.98
C ASP A 99 14.46 -4.10 5.63
N GLY A 100 13.24 -3.60 5.81
CA GLY A 100 12.92 -2.21 5.53
C GLY A 100 12.69 -1.89 4.06
N ARG A 101 12.79 -2.88 3.18
CA ARG A 101 12.58 -2.70 1.74
C ARG A 101 11.21 -3.18 1.32
N LEU A 102 10.57 -2.39 0.47
CA LEU A 102 9.29 -2.77 -0.09
C LEU A 102 9.48 -3.78 -1.20
N LEU A 103 8.83 -4.93 -1.08
CA LEU A 103 8.84 -5.96 -2.12
C LEU A 103 7.60 -5.88 -3.00
N GLY A 104 6.49 -5.38 -2.48
CA GLY A 104 5.27 -5.25 -3.25
C GLY A 104 4.09 -4.98 -2.33
N MET A 105 2.89 -5.05 -2.91
CA MET A 105 1.64 -4.86 -2.19
C MET A 105 0.78 -6.11 -2.33
N ILE A 106 0.04 -6.44 -1.29
CA ILE A 106 -0.97 -7.49 -1.36
C ILE A 106 -2.32 -6.80 -1.23
N THR A 107 -3.19 -7.01 -2.22
CA THR A 107 -4.56 -6.51 -2.15
C THR A 107 -5.47 -7.62 -1.60
N ARG A 108 -6.58 -7.20 -0.99
CA ARG A 108 -7.56 -8.16 -0.46
C ARG A 108 -8.06 -9.09 -1.58
N ASP A 109 -8.38 -8.53 -2.75
CA ASP A 109 -8.90 -9.32 -3.86
C ASP A 109 -7.89 -10.37 -4.33
N HIS A 110 -6.63 -10.00 -4.44
CA HIS A 110 -5.58 -10.93 -4.84
C HIS A 110 -5.44 -12.06 -3.81
N LEU A 111 -5.42 -11.69 -2.53
CA LEU A 111 -5.30 -12.65 -1.45
C LEU A 111 -6.43 -13.66 -1.46
N LEU A 112 -7.67 -13.18 -1.65
CA LEU A 112 -8.83 -14.07 -1.69
C LEU A 112 -8.77 -15.00 -2.90
N ARG A 113 -8.32 -14.51 -4.06
CA ARG A 113 -8.18 -15.38 -5.24
C ARG A 113 -7.15 -16.47 -5.00
N VAL A 114 -6.03 -16.15 -4.37
CA VAL A 114 -5.01 -17.15 -4.05
C VAL A 114 -5.57 -18.17 -3.07
N LEU A 115 -6.28 -17.70 -2.04
CA LEU A 115 -6.85 -18.58 -1.03
C LEU A 115 -7.87 -19.54 -1.65
N TYR A 116 -8.77 -19.04 -2.49
CA TYR A 116 -9.76 -19.88 -3.16
C TYR A 116 -9.11 -20.90 -4.07
N ALA A 117 -8.07 -20.50 -4.81
CA ALA A 117 -7.35 -21.43 -5.66
C ALA A 117 -6.70 -22.55 -4.86
N GLN A 118 -6.13 -22.22 -3.70
CA GLN A 118 -5.53 -23.22 -2.84
C GLN A 118 -6.57 -24.20 -2.30
N ILE A 119 -7.74 -23.71 -1.95
CA ILE A 119 -8.84 -24.58 -1.48
C ILE A 119 -9.28 -25.51 -2.58
N GLU A 120 -9.49 -24.99 -3.80
CA GLU A 120 -9.91 -25.82 -4.94
C GLU A 120 -8.91 -26.89 -5.30
N LEU A 121 -7.62 -26.58 -5.16
CA LEU A 121 -6.55 -27.52 -5.47
C LEU A 121 -6.26 -28.50 -4.33
N GLY A 122 -6.93 -28.32 -3.19
CA GLY A 122 -6.67 -29.14 -2.01
C GLY A 122 -5.32 -28.85 -1.35
N THR A 123 -4.71 -27.71 -1.69
CA THR A 123 -3.44 -27.30 -1.11
C THR A 123 -3.66 -26.01 -0.34
N GLN A 124 -3.38 -26.02 0.96
CA GLN A 124 -3.50 -24.82 1.77
C GLN A 124 -2.10 -24.42 2.22
N ARG A 125 -1.49 -23.55 1.43
CA ARG A 125 -0.19 -23.03 1.78
C ARG A 125 -0.34 -21.85 2.71
N ALA A 126 0.56 -21.76 3.67
CA ALA A 126 0.49 -20.72 4.69
C ALA A 126 1.07 -19.40 4.23
N SER A 127 1.89 -19.37 3.18
CA SER A 127 2.59 -18.16 2.78
C SER A 127 2.03 -17.61 1.47
N PRO A 128 1.67 -16.31 1.41
CA PRO A 128 1.15 -15.72 0.19
C PRO A 128 2.17 -15.61 -0.93
N GLY A 129 3.47 -15.70 -0.61
CA GLY A 129 4.52 -15.65 -1.60
C GLY A 129 4.93 -16.99 -2.18
N SER A 130 4.29 -18.08 -1.76
CA SER A 130 4.62 -19.42 -2.26
C SER A 130 3.97 -19.68 -3.60
N PRO A 131 4.72 -20.24 -4.55
CA PRO A 131 4.13 -20.63 -5.83
C PRO A 131 3.17 -21.81 -5.69
#